data_45dbf77f4eae015d81b4693791c60863
#
_entry.id   45dbf77f4eae015d81b4693791c60863
#
_cell.length_a   1.000
_cell.length_b   1.000
_cell.length_c   1.000
_cell.angle_alpha   90.00
_cell.angle_beta   90.00
_cell.angle_gamma   90.00
#
_symmetry.space_group_name_H-M   'P 1'
#
loop_
_entity.id
_entity.type
_entity.pdbx_description
1 polymer ?
#
loop_
_entity_poly.entity_id
_entity_poly.type
_entity_poly.pdbx_seq_one_letter_code
_entity_poly.pdbx_strand_id
1 'polypeptide(L)'
;MGCRRVDERKCRFCKGNCDCDIYRYLSRKGTSEVQLTAWSKGLRITGGGSGVASHTGVVLLRLLADRTGLTGALSSALARRGFWPVHDRGRVLADVAVMIADGGEAISDIEVLRHQTEVLGPVAAPATVWRTLDDIDDAALRRIARARARIRAHVWAQFDALPPARAAGRDIGDHVVVLDVDSHIVIAHSDKEGAAPTYKSTFGFHPILVSCDNTSELLAIKLRPGNAGANTAADHLDVLTQAWAQIPVGYRRHLLVRGDSAAASHAVLGWLHEQDRKRGRRVEYSIGWRIDADEHAAIGALSASAWSPALDADGDLRDGAQVAELTGLLALPEGWPSGMRVIIRRERPHPGAQLTLFETRDGWRYTAFVTNTSTGQLQWLEARHRAHARVEDRIRCARQTGLGRLPSREFAINQAWCITAAIAVDLVHWLQMLTLDGDLAKAEPKALRYRILHTAARYTRGQRRRWLRIPARWPWAEQISNAYAAIAAIPAPG
;
A
#
# COMPACT_ATOMS: atom_id res chain seq x y z
N MET A 1 -6.11 -56.36 3.71
CA MET A 1 -7.26 -56.49 2.82
C MET A 1 -6.85 -55.97 1.46
N GLY A 2 -6.86 -56.89 0.49
CA GLY A 2 -6.16 -56.75 -0.78
C GLY A 2 -6.76 -55.73 -1.75
N CYS A 3 -5.85 -55.03 -2.37
CA CYS A 3 -6.12 -54.19 -3.51
C CYS A 3 -6.53 -55.10 -4.68
N ARG A 4 -7.80 -55.08 -5.09
CA ARG A 4 -8.28 -55.76 -6.30
C ARG A 4 -7.68 -55.07 -7.51
N ARG A 5 -7.10 -55.85 -8.42
CA ARG A 5 -6.66 -55.43 -9.75
C ARG A 5 -7.81 -54.73 -10.45
N VAL A 6 -7.65 -53.44 -10.76
CA VAL A 6 -8.54 -52.71 -11.63
C VAL A 6 -8.17 -53.06 -13.07
N ASP A 7 -9.16 -53.58 -13.80
CA ASP A 7 -9.08 -53.95 -15.21
C ASP A 7 -8.68 -52.71 -16.04
N GLU A 8 -7.56 -52.82 -16.77
CA GLU A 8 -6.88 -51.75 -17.53
C GLU A 8 -7.71 -51.14 -18.68
N ARG A 9 -8.97 -51.53 -18.84
CA ARG A 9 -9.78 -51.17 -20.02
C ARG A 9 -10.91 -50.16 -19.78
N LYS A 10 -11.04 -49.57 -18.60
CA LYS A 10 -12.10 -48.56 -18.36
C LYS A 10 -11.67 -47.44 -17.43
N CYS A 11 -10.80 -46.56 -17.92
CA CYS A 11 -10.67 -45.25 -17.30
C CYS A 11 -11.77 -44.32 -17.85
N ARG A 12 -12.73 -43.92 -17.00
CA ARG A 12 -13.87 -43.05 -17.38
C ARG A 12 -13.50 -41.59 -17.69
N PHE A 13 -12.24 -41.21 -17.55
CA PHE A 13 -11.79 -39.81 -17.70
C PHE A 13 -10.84 -39.53 -18.87
N CYS A 14 -10.40 -40.57 -19.59
CA CYS A 14 -9.52 -40.37 -20.76
C CYS A 14 -10.18 -40.93 -22.02
N LYS A 15 -10.57 -40.07 -22.92
CA LYS A 15 -10.86 -40.44 -24.32
C LYS A 15 -9.54 -40.42 -25.10
N GLY A 16 -8.92 -41.58 -25.24
CA GLY A 16 -7.69 -41.72 -26.04
C GLY A 16 -6.54 -42.36 -25.23
N ASN A 17 -5.60 -42.98 -25.94
CA ASN A 17 -4.44 -43.70 -25.37
C ASN A 17 -3.78 -42.85 -24.25
N CYS A 18 -4.08 -43.18 -23.00
CA CYS A 18 -3.31 -42.69 -21.87
C CYS A 18 -1.97 -43.42 -21.85
N ASP A 19 -0.92 -42.70 -22.05
CA ASP A 19 0.45 -43.17 -21.86
C ASP A 19 0.66 -43.35 -20.33
N CYS A 20 0.36 -44.58 -19.82
CA CYS A 20 0.52 -44.95 -18.43
C CYS A 20 1.99 -44.92 -17.97
N ASP A 21 2.94 -44.68 -18.86
CA ASP A 21 4.34 -44.61 -18.55
C ASP A 21 4.73 -43.37 -17.73
N ILE A 22 3.96 -42.26 -17.79
CA ILE A 22 4.19 -41.08 -16.94
C ILE A 22 3.95 -41.42 -15.47
N TYR A 23 2.93 -42.21 -15.15
CA TYR A 23 2.70 -42.68 -13.75
C TYR A 23 3.72 -43.68 -13.27
N ARG A 24 4.25 -44.51 -14.16
CA ARG A 24 5.36 -45.44 -13.83
C ARG A 24 6.70 -44.67 -13.64
N TYR A 25 6.91 -43.56 -14.36
CA TYR A 25 8.15 -42.79 -14.24
C TYR A 25 8.16 -41.89 -12.99
N LEU A 26 7.00 -41.36 -12.58
CA LEU A 26 6.89 -40.57 -11.35
C LEU A 26 6.93 -41.46 -10.09
N SER A 27 6.48 -42.72 -10.15
CA SER A 27 6.62 -43.66 -9.03
C SER A 27 8.01 -44.22 -8.81
N ARG A 28 8.94 -44.02 -9.77
CA ARG A 28 10.32 -44.49 -9.66
C ARG A 28 11.32 -43.45 -9.19
N LYS A 29 10.90 -42.18 -9.04
CA LYS A 29 11.77 -41.07 -8.55
C LYS A 29 11.28 -40.42 -7.25
N GLY A 30 10.18 -40.84 -6.67
CA GLY A 30 9.77 -40.48 -5.32
C GLY A 30 10.32 -41.47 -4.29
N THR A 31 10.57 -41.04 -3.08
CA THR A 31 10.88 -41.90 -1.93
C THR A 31 9.88 -43.05 -1.90
N SER A 32 10.38 -44.28 -1.95
CA SER A 32 9.61 -45.53 -2.10
C SER A 32 8.67 -45.87 -0.94
N GLU A 33 8.62 -45.06 0.11
CA GLU A 33 7.68 -45.13 1.21
C GLU A 33 7.39 -43.74 1.74
N VAL A 34 6.17 -43.23 1.47
CA VAL A 34 5.62 -42.20 2.31
C VAL A 34 5.25 -42.84 3.63
N GLN A 35 6.11 -42.77 4.62
CA GLN A 35 5.74 -43.09 5.98
C GLN A 35 4.68 -42.09 6.41
N LEU A 36 3.43 -42.52 6.45
CA LEU A 36 2.37 -41.81 7.14
C LEU A 36 2.78 -41.74 8.62
N THR A 37 3.45 -40.63 8.99
CA THR A 37 3.77 -40.40 10.40
C THR A 37 2.46 -40.33 11.15
N ALA A 38 2.30 -41.12 12.19
CA ALA A 38 1.15 -41.07 13.06
C ALA A 38 1.25 -39.80 13.96
N TRP A 39 1.39 -38.64 13.32
CA TRP A 39 1.63 -37.34 13.99
C TRP A 39 0.52 -37.00 15.01
N SER A 40 -0.69 -37.48 14.78
CA SER A 40 -1.86 -37.26 15.64
C SER A 40 -2.03 -38.35 16.72
N LYS A 41 -1.17 -39.40 16.75
CA LYS A 41 -1.26 -40.46 17.76
C LYS A 41 -1.01 -39.89 19.16
N GLY A 42 -2.01 -39.96 20.03
CA GLY A 42 -1.95 -39.41 21.37
C GLY A 42 -2.24 -37.92 21.49
N LEU A 43 -2.47 -37.21 20.37
CA LEU A 43 -2.89 -35.81 20.39
C LEU A 43 -4.30 -35.71 20.98
N ARG A 44 -4.46 -34.81 21.96
CA ARG A 44 -5.74 -34.42 22.52
C ARG A 44 -5.91 -32.95 22.52
N ILE A 45 -7.11 -32.46 22.24
CA ILE A 45 -7.46 -31.04 22.28
C ILE A 45 -8.36 -30.85 23.51
N THR A 46 -7.93 -29.97 24.41
CA THR A 46 -8.70 -29.66 25.63
C THR A 46 -8.82 -28.15 25.77
N GLY A 47 -9.96 -27.66 26.26
CA GLY A 47 -10.12 -26.27 26.71
C GLY A 47 -9.49 -26.07 28.09
N GLY A 48 -9.42 -24.81 28.55
CA GLY A 48 -8.99 -24.46 29.93
C GLY A 48 -7.49 -24.21 30.12
N GLY A 49 -6.70 -24.15 29.03
CA GLY A 49 -5.31 -23.69 29.12
C GLY A 49 -5.24 -22.21 29.57
N SER A 50 -4.42 -21.90 30.59
CA SER A 50 -4.23 -20.54 31.07
C SER A 50 -2.95 -19.90 30.54
N GLY A 51 -2.96 -18.58 30.33
CA GLY A 51 -1.79 -17.81 29.96
C GLY A 51 -1.32 -18.00 28.53
N VAL A 52 -2.13 -18.58 27.64
CA VAL A 52 -1.82 -18.66 26.21
C VAL A 52 -2.45 -17.44 25.51
N ALA A 53 -1.63 -16.63 24.83
CA ALA A 53 -2.07 -15.52 24.01
C ALA A 53 -1.72 -15.83 22.56
N SER A 54 -2.66 -15.63 21.64
CA SER A 54 -2.45 -15.63 20.20
C SER A 54 -2.21 -14.19 19.71
N HIS A 55 -1.75 -14.02 18.48
CA HIS A 55 -1.53 -12.70 17.88
C HIS A 55 -0.71 -11.76 18.79
N THR A 56 0.25 -12.30 19.52
CA THR A 56 0.99 -11.54 20.56
C THR A 56 1.84 -10.43 19.97
N GLY A 57 2.24 -10.55 18.71
CA GLY A 57 3.02 -9.53 18.01
C GLY A 57 2.27 -8.22 17.80
N VAL A 58 0.92 -8.18 17.91
CA VAL A 58 0.14 -6.92 17.86
C VAL A 58 0.53 -5.95 18.98
N VAL A 59 1.12 -6.46 20.08
CA VAL A 59 1.68 -5.63 21.14
C VAL A 59 2.72 -4.64 20.61
N LEU A 60 3.48 -5.03 19.59
CA LEU A 60 4.47 -4.14 18.96
C LEU A 60 3.80 -2.92 18.33
N LEU A 61 2.73 -3.13 17.56
CA LEU A 61 1.97 -2.04 16.92
C LEU A 61 1.31 -1.14 17.96
N ARG A 62 0.72 -1.76 19.03
CA ARG A 62 0.08 -1.03 20.09
C ARG A 62 1.10 -0.18 20.88
N LEU A 63 2.23 -0.77 21.23
CA LEU A 63 3.32 -0.07 21.91
C LEU A 63 3.91 1.05 21.04
N LEU A 64 4.06 0.79 19.73
CA LEU A 64 4.53 1.78 18.77
C LEU A 64 3.58 2.98 18.71
N ALA A 65 2.26 2.75 18.63
CA ALA A 65 1.27 3.83 18.66
C ALA A 65 1.35 4.66 19.96
N ASP A 66 1.57 4.00 21.10
CA ASP A 66 1.71 4.68 22.39
C ASP A 66 3.05 5.45 22.48
N ARG A 67 4.17 4.85 22.07
CA ARG A 67 5.51 5.43 22.15
C ARG A 67 5.74 6.60 21.22
N THR A 68 5.22 6.52 19.99
CA THR A 68 5.26 7.63 19.05
C THR A 68 4.30 8.77 19.43
N GLY A 69 3.45 8.57 20.43
CA GLY A 69 2.44 9.53 20.86
C GLY A 69 1.18 9.54 19.98
N LEU A 70 1.04 8.59 19.03
CA LEU A 70 -0.11 8.54 18.13
C LEU A 70 -1.42 8.38 18.91
N THR A 71 -1.48 7.46 19.87
CA THR A 71 -2.67 7.25 20.70
C THR A 71 -3.11 8.54 21.40
N GLY A 72 -2.19 9.25 22.05
CA GLY A 72 -2.49 10.52 22.73
C GLY A 72 -2.91 11.64 21.75
N ALA A 73 -2.28 11.69 20.58
CA ALA A 73 -2.64 12.65 19.54
C ALA A 73 -4.04 12.41 18.99
N LEU A 74 -4.45 11.14 18.80
CA LEU A 74 -5.80 10.76 18.39
C LEU A 74 -6.82 11.05 19.49
N SER A 75 -6.49 10.80 20.77
CA SER A 75 -7.32 11.14 21.91
C SER A 75 -7.62 12.64 21.95
N SER A 76 -6.59 13.47 21.78
CA SER A 76 -6.74 14.92 21.70
C SER A 76 -7.58 15.36 20.49
N ALA A 77 -7.39 14.70 19.32
CA ALA A 77 -8.14 15.01 18.10
C ALA A 77 -9.63 14.69 18.20
N LEU A 78 -9.99 13.66 18.98
CA LEU A 78 -11.37 13.19 19.15
C LEU A 78 -12.01 13.62 20.46
N ALA A 79 -11.30 14.39 21.30
CA ALA A 79 -11.85 14.93 22.54
C ALA A 79 -13.04 15.87 22.27
N ARG A 80 -14.10 15.76 23.07
CA ARG A 80 -15.28 16.63 23.06
C ARG A 80 -15.50 17.24 24.43
N ARG A 81 -15.74 18.54 24.47
CA ARG A 81 -16.01 19.24 25.73
C ARG A 81 -17.25 18.67 26.42
N GLY A 82 -17.14 18.37 27.70
CA GLY A 82 -18.24 17.86 28.51
C GLY A 82 -18.62 16.40 28.24
N PHE A 83 -17.83 15.67 27.47
CA PHE A 83 -18.07 14.25 27.19
C PHE A 83 -16.92 13.38 27.72
N TRP A 84 -17.26 12.45 28.59
CA TRP A 84 -16.30 11.53 29.24
C TRP A 84 -16.68 10.07 28.94
N PRO A 85 -16.21 9.52 27.81
CA PRO A 85 -16.52 8.14 27.47
C PRO A 85 -15.79 7.13 28.36
N VAL A 86 -16.38 5.95 28.56
CA VAL A 86 -15.73 4.83 29.28
C VAL A 86 -14.47 4.38 28.56
N HIS A 87 -14.50 4.34 27.23
CA HIS A 87 -13.34 4.10 26.40
C HIS A 87 -12.95 5.40 25.69
N ASP A 88 -11.71 5.83 25.87
CA ASP A 88 -11.15 6.98 25.14
C ASP A 88 -11.23 6.72 23.63
N ARG A 89 -11.80 7.68 22.85
CA ARG A 89 -12.06 7.51 21.43
C ARG A 89 -10.80 7.40 20.59
N GLY A 90 -9.74 8.13 20.96
CA GLY A 90 -8.46 8.04 20.27
C GLY A 90 -7.83 6.67 20.49
N ARG A 91 -7.98 6.13 21.72
CA ARG A 91 -7.57 4.76 22.01
C ARG A 91 -8.36 3.73 21.22
N VAL A 92 -9.66 3.90 21.12
CA VAL A 92 -10.51 3.02 20.29
C VAL A 92 -10.05 3.06 18.84
N LEU A 93 -9.78 4.24 18.30
CA LEU A 93 -9.31 4.37 16.92
C LEU A 93 -7.94 3.73 16.71
N ALA A 94 -7.02 3.87 17.66
CA ALA A 94 -5.72 3.19 17.64
C ALA A 94 -5.88 1.66 17.69
N ASP A 95 -6.80 1.13 18.50
CA ASP A 95 -7.10 -0.30 18.56
C ASP A 95 -7.69 -0.82 17.24
N VAL A 96 -8.57 -0.05 16.61
CA VAL A 96 -9.10 -0.41 15.28
C VAL A 96 -7.98 -0.42 14.24
N ALA A 97 -7.05 0.54 14.25
CA ALA A 97 -5.91 0.55 13.36
C ALA A 97 -5.00 -0.68 13.58
N VAL A 98 -4.76 -1.06 14.83
CA VAL A 98 -4.00 -2.28 15.18
C VAL A 98 -4.74 -3.53 14.69
N MET A 99 -6.05 -3.63 14.91
CA MET A 99 -6.87 -4.74 14.43
C MET A 99 -6.85 -4.85 12.90
N ILE A 100 -6.94 -3.74 12.18
CA ILE A 100 -6.82 -3.71 10.72
C ILE A 100 -5.42 -4.17 10.26
N ALA A 101 -4.37 -3.70 10.91
CA ALA A 101 -3.00 -4.14 10.62
C ALA A 101 -2.82 -5.64 10.87
N ASP A 102 -3.49 -6.18 11.90
CA ASP A 102 -3.53 -7.60 12.21
C ASP A 102 -4.35 -8.44 11.21
N GLY A 103 -5.12 -7.79 10.34
CA GLY A 103 -5.87 -8.42 9.25
C GLY A 103 -7.38 -8.38 9.40
N GLY A 104 -7.90 -7.62 10.36
CA GLY A 104 -9.34 -7.41 10.49
C GLY A 104 -9.92 -6.63 9.31
N GLU A 105 -11.08 -7.06 8.84
CA GLU A 105 -11.81 -6.50 7.70
C GLU A 105 -13.22 -6.02 8.07
N ALA A 106 -13.66 -6.33 9.27
CA ALA A 106 -14.97 -5.95 9.81
C ALA A 106 -14.84 -5.33 11.21
N ILE A 107 -15.80 -4.51 11.59
CA ILE A 107 -15.83 -3.87 12.92
C ILE A 107 -15.89 -4.93 14.04
N SER A 108 -16.53 -6.07 13.79
CA SER A 108 -16.59 -7.20 14.72
C SER A 108 -15.23 -7.83 15.02
N ASP A 109 -14.25 -7.68 14.13
CA ASP A 109 -12.96 -8.34 14.26
C ASP A 109 -12.12 -7.73 15.41
N ILE A 110 -12.55 -6.60 15.97
CA ILE A 110 -11.96 -6.04 17.19
C ILE A 110 -11.99 -7.04 18.38
N GLU A 111 -12.86 -8.05 18.33
CA GLU A 111 -12.93 -9.11 19.34
C GLU A 111 -11.61 -9.90 19.45
N VAL A 112 -10.82 -10.00 18.38
CA VAL A 112 -9.49 -10.63 18.42
C VAL A 112 -8.58 -9.94 19.44
N LEU A 113 -8.63 -8.61 19.53
CA LEU A 113 -7.89 -7.85 20.53
C LEU A 113 -8.59 -7.88 21.88
N ARG A 114 -9.92 -7.83 21.90
CA ARG A 114 -10.74 -7.78 23.12
C ARG A 114 -10.62 -9.06 23.95
N HIS A 115 -10.50 -10.22 23.31
CA HIS A 115 -10.29 -11.50 24.01
C HIS A 115 -8.90 -11.63 24.65
N GLN A 116 -8.00 -10.68 24.43
CA GLN A 116 -6.65 -10.65 25.00
C GLN A 116 -6.44 -9.52 26.02
N THR A 117 -7.46 -9.25 26.81
CA THR A 117 -7.46 -8.20 27.85
C THR A 117 -6.31 -8.30 28.85
N GLU A 118 -5.83 -9.50 29.17
CA GLU A 118 -4.68 -9.69 30.06
C GLU A 118 -3.39 -9.08 29.51
N VAL A 119 -3.27 -9.05 28.17
CA VAL A 119 -2.12 -8.53 27.45
C VAL A 119 -2.32 -7.07 27.09
N LEU A 120 -3.46 -6.74 26.43
CA LEU A 120 -3.73 -5.44 25.82
C LEU A 120 -4.49 -4.47 26.75
N GLY A 121 -5.01 -4.94 27.89
CA GLY A 121 -5.92 -4.18 28.72
C GLY A 121 -7.33 -4.09 28.11
N PRO A 122 -8.20 -3.22 28.64
CA PRO A 122 -9.57 -3.08 28.15
C PRO A 122 -9.59 -2.59 26.70
N VAL A 123 -10.24 -3.34 25.81
CA VAL A 123 -10.52 -3.01 24.42
C VAL A 123 -12.03 -2.85 24.24
N ALA A 124 -12.44 -1.85 23.48
CA ALA A 124 -13.84 -1.51 23.25
C ALA A 124 -14.59 -2.61 22.48
N ALA A 125 -15.86 -2.82 22.81
CA ALA A 125 -16.73 -3.74 22.08
C ALA A 125 -17.08 -3.18 20.67
N PRO A 126 -17.46 -4.06 19.70
CA PRO A 126 -17.81 -3.65 18.35
C PRO A 126 -18.81 -2.51 18.26
N ALA A 127 -19.84 -2.49 19.11
CA ALA A 127 -20.82 -1.41 19.16
C ALA A 127 -20.22 -0.06 19.58
N THR A 128 -19.17 -0.05 20.39
CA THR A 128 -18.45 1.17 20.78
C THR A 128 -17.51 1.62 19.66
N VAL A 129 -16.87 0.69 18.95
CA VAL A 129 -16.09 0.96 17.75
C VAL A 129 -16.97 1.60 16.68
N TRP A 130 -18.13 1.01 16.40
CA TRP A 130 -19.08 1.53 15.43
C TRP A 130 -19.46 2.99 15.75
N ARG A 131 -19.91 3.26 16.99
CA ARG A 131 -20.23 4.62 17.45
C ARG A 131 -19.06 5.59 17.35
N THR A 132 -17.83 5.11 17.62
CA THR A 132 -16.64 5.96 17.51
C THR A 132 -16.35 6.35 16.07
N LEU A 133 -16.52 5.44 15.10
CA LEU A 133 -16.37 5.73 13.69
C LEU A 133 -17.48 6.63 13.15
N ASP A 134 -18.73 6.41 13.58
CA ASP A 134 -19.91 7.20 13.23
C ASP A 134 -19.81 8.65 13.72
N ASP A 135 -19.22 8.87 14.88
CA ASP A 135 -18.98 10.20 15.44
C ASP A 135 -17.86 11.01 14.76
N ILE A 136 -17.15 10.44 13.76
CA ILE A 136 -16.06 11.11 13.04
C ILE A 136 -16.62 11.91 11.86
N ASP A 137 -16.86 13.18 12.09
CA ASP A 137 -17.21 14.16 11.08
C ASP A 137 -16.00 14.72 10.31
N ASP A 138 -16.23 15.55 9.30
CA ASP A 138 -15.15 16.19 8.51
C ASP A 138 -14.19 17.02 9.38
N ALA A 139 -14.68 17.64 10.44
CA ALA A 139 -13.84 18.40 11.36
C ALA A 139 -12.92 17.46 12.16
N ALA A 140 -13.43 16.32 12.59
CA ALA A 140 -12.65 15.27 13.25
C ALA A 140 -11.63 14.65 12.29
N LEU A 141 -12.00 14.36 11.04
CA LEU A 141 -11.08 13.90 10.01
C LEU A 141 -9.91 14.86 9.83
N ARG A 142 -10.16 16.16 9.74
CA ARG A 142 -9.10 17.19 9.67
C ARG A 142 -8.21 17.21 10.91
N ARG A 143 -8.76 17.02 12.11
CA ARG A 143 -7.97 16.94 13.36
C ARG A 143 -7.11 15.67 13.40
N ILE A 144 -7.66 14.52 12.99
CA ILE A 144 -6.93 13.25 12.87
C ILE A 144 -5.79 13.40 11.86
N ALA A 145 -6.02 14.02 10.70
CA ALA A 145 -4.99 14.26 9.71
C ALA A 145 -3.83 15.09 10.27
N ARG A 146 -4.13 16.16 11.02
CA ARG A 146 -3.10 16.98 11.70
C ARG A 146 -2.35 16.20 12.77
N ALA A 147 -3.03 15.34 13.54
CA ALA A 147 -2.42 14.46 14.50
C ALA A 147 -1.44 13.49 13.84
N ARG A 148 -1.86 12.83 12.74
CA ARG A 148 -1.00 11.94 11.94
C ARG A 148 0.24 12.68 11.42
N ALA A 149 0.08 13.87 10.84
CA ALA A 149 1.19 14.66 10.31
C ALA A 149 2.24 15.00 11.38
N ARG A 150 1.78 15.38 12.59
CA ARG A 150 2.68 15.65 13.73
C ARG A 150 3.45 14.40 14.15
N ILE A 151 2.78 13.26 14.26
CA ILE A 151 3.42 12.02 14.66
C ILE A 151 4.36 11.52 13.58
N ARG A 152 4.00 11.62 12.30
CA ARG A 152 4.92 11.31 11.18
C ARG A 152 6.18 12.16 11.25
N ALA A 153 6.07 13.44 11.58
CA ALA A 153 7.24 14.29 11.75
C ALA A 153 8.15 13.78 12.87
N HIS A 154 7.59 13.32 13.99
CA HIS A 154 8.34 12.70 15.08
C HIS A 154 9.00 11.37 14.65
N VAL A 155 8.29 10.52 13.91
CA VAL A 155 8.82 9.26 13.38
C VAL A 155 9.95 9.50 12.38
N TRP A 156 9.76 10.43 11.43
CA TRP A 156 10.79 10.72 10.43
C TRP A 156 12.04 11.38 11.05
N ALA A 157 11.90 12.06 12.17
CA ALA A 157 13.03 12.61 12.92
C ALA A 157 13.89 11.54 13.64
N GLN A 158 13.47 10.26 13.65
CA GLN A 158 14.28 9.16 14.17
C GLN A 158 15.34 8.66 13.16
N PHE A 159 15.31 9.16 11.93
CA PHE A 159 16.26 8.81 10.88
C PHE A 159 17.16 10.02 10.58
N ASP A 160 18.44 9.76 10.32
CA ASP A 160 19.37 10.79 9.83
C ASP A 160 18.92 11.30 8.44
N ALA A 161 18.42 10.40 7.60
CA ALA A 161 17.81 10.70 6.31
C ALA A 161 16.74 9.65 5.99
N LEU A 162 15.71 10.06 5.23
CA LEU A 162 14.73 9.09 4.71
C LEU A 162 15.38 8.13 3.73
N PRO A 163 14.89 6.88 3.66
CA PRO A 163 15.31 5.97 2.61
C PRO A 163 15.12 6.62 1.24
N PRO A 164 16.09 6.58 0.34
CA PRO A 164 15.94 7.15 -0.98
C PRO A 164 14.94 6.35 -1.81
N ALA A 165 14.08 7.05 -2.55
CA ALA A 165 13.31 6.43 -3.61
C ALA A 165 14.25 6.06 -4.78
N ARG A 166 14.01 4.94 -5.45
CA ARG A 166 14.93 4.39 -6.46
C ARG A 166 14.26 4.20 -7.81
N ALA A 167 15.03 4.30 -8.87
CA ALA A 167 14.62 3.94 -10.23
C ALA A 167 15.86 3.47 -11.00
N ALA A 168 15.71 2.49 -11.89
CA ALA A 168 16.80 1.98 -12.71
C ALA A 168 18.09 1.75 -11.91
N GLY A 169 17.99 0.96 -10.83
CA GLY A 169 19.12 0.55 -9.99
C GLY A 169 19.78 1.65 -9.13
N ARG A 170 19.37 2.92 -9.23
CA ARG A 170 19.98 4.05 -8.49
C ARG A 170 18.95 4.92 -7.76
N ASP A 171 19.43 5.73 -6.85
CA ASP A 171 18.62 6.65 -6.07
C ASP A 171 18.11 7.81 -6.96
N ILE A 172 16.87 8.25 -6.72
CA ILE A 172 16.26 9.35 -7.49
C ILE A 172 16.93 10.69 -7.14
N GLY A 173 17.45 10.82 -5.95
CA GLY A 173 18.21 11.94 -5.48
C GLY A 173 18.13 12.09 -3.96
N ASP A 174 19.13 12.76 -3.40
CA ASP A 174 19.20 13.04 -1.97
C ASP A 174 18.05 13.97 -1.55
N HIS A 175 17.40 13.62 -0.45
CA HIS A 175 16.31 14.38 0.14
C HIS A 175 15.09 14.62 -0.78
N VAL A 176 14.94 13.86 -1.86
CA VAL A 176 13.76 13.90 -2.72
C VAL A 176 12.67 13.03 -2.11
N VAL A 177 11.53 13.63 -1.77
CA VAL A 177 10.33 12.89 -1.38
C VAL A 177 9.49 12.65 -2.62
N VAL A 178 9.22 11.39 -2.91
CA VAL A 178 8.45 10.96 -4.08
C VAL A 178 7.04 10.58 -3.67
N LEU A 179 6.06 11.20 -4.31
CA LEU A 179 4.64 10.99 -4.10
C LEU A 179 4.05 10.30 -5.33
N ASP A 180 3.40 9.16 -5.10
CA ASP A 180 2.64 8.45 -6.12
C ASP A 180 1.14 8.65 -5.87
N VAL A 181 0.44 9.26 -6.84
CA VAL A 181 -1.01 9.41 -6.81
C VAL A 181 -1.66 8.42 -7.75
N ASP A 182 -2.65 7.68 -7.26
CA ASP A 182 -3.40 6.71 -8.04
C ASP A 182 -4.78 6.46 -7.43
N SER A 183 -5.64 5.80 -8.18
CA SER A 183 -6.97 5.39 -7.74
C SER A 183 -7.18 3.89 -7.93
N HIS A 184 -8.07 3.31 -7.12
CA HIS A 184 -8.40 1.90 -7.29
C HIS A 184 -9.89 1.66 -7.04
N ILE A 185 -10.38 0.50 -7.47
CA ILE A 185 -11.76 0.11 -7.24
C ILE A 185 -11.84 -0.79 -6.01
N VAL A 186 -12.76 -0.44 -5.10
CA VAL A 186 -13.18 -1.31 -3.99
C VAL A 186 -14.54 -1.87 -4.34
N ILE A 187 -14.58 -3.16 -4.61
CA ILE A 187 -15.82 -3.85 -4.98
C ILE A 187 -16.76 -3.94 -3.76
N ALA A 188 -18.02 -3.64 -3.97
CA ALA A 188 -19.08 -3.83 -2.99
C ALA A 188 -20.26 -4.54 -3.67
N HIS A 189 -20.85 -5.51 -2.97
CA HIS A 189 -21.97 -6.30 -3.48
C HIS A 189 -23.27 -5.95 -2.75
N SER A 190 -23.52 -4.67 -2.48
CA SER A 190 -24.69 -4.26 -1.73
C SER A 190 -25.03 -2.78 -1.90
N ASP A 191 -26.18 -2.44 -1.42
CA ASP A 191 -26.79 -1.12 -1.29
C ASP A 191 -26.05 -0.16 -0.31
N LYS A 192 -24.73 -0.18 -0.29
CA LYS A 192 -23.94 0.77 0.51
C LYS A 192 -24.04 2.15 -0.09
N GLU A 193 -24.20 3.14 0.77
CA GLU A 193 -24.22 4.54 0.37
C GLU A 193 -22.97 4.93 -0.41
N GLY A 194 -23.13 5.50 -1.61
CA GLY A 194 -22.03 5.84 -2.51
C GLY A 194 -21.49 4.69 -3.35
N ALA A 195 -21.93 3.44 -3.13
CA ALA A 195 -21.60 2.35 -4.04
C ALA A 195 -22.36 2.54 -5.36
N ALA A 196 -21.67 2.44 -6.48
CA ALA A 196 -22.21 2.67 -7.81
C ALA A 196 -21.45 1.87 -8.87
N PRO A 197 -22.00 1.74 -10.10
CA PRO A 197 -21.27 1.16 -11.22
C PRO A 197 -19.97 1.92 -11.48
N THR A 198 -18.87 1.19 -11.67
CA THR A 198 -17.55 1.76 -11.93
C THR A 198 -17.23 1.72 -13.43
N TYR A 199 -16.22 2.47 -13.85
CA TYR A 199 -15.76 2.48 -15.25
C TYR A 199 -15.20 1.14 -15.74
N LYS A 200 -14.86 0.19 -14.83
CA LYS A 200 -14.44 -1.19 -15.16
C LYS A 200 -15.60 -2.18 -15.17
N SER A 201 -16.85 -1.73 -15.32
CA SER A 201 -18.05 -2.59 -15.32
C SER A 201 -18.19 -3.44 -14.04
N THR A 202 -17.69 -2.94 -12.92
CA THR A 202 -17.90 -3.50 -11.58
C THR A 202 -18.79 -2.57 -10.76
N PHE A 203 -19.17 -2.96 -9.55
CA PHE A 203 -19.97 -2.14 -8.64
C PHE A 203 -19.22 -1.92 -7.33
N GLY A 204 -19.16 -0.69 -6.83
CA GLY A 204 -18.47 -0.41 -5.59
C GLY A 204 -18.07 1.05 -5.42
N PHE A 205 -16.83 1.30 -4.99
CA PHE A 205 -16.27 2.61 -4.71
C PHE A 205 -15.01 2.85 -5.54
N HIS A 206 -14.65 4.11 -5.72
CA HIS A 206 -13.46 4.49 -6.50
C HIS A 206 -12.59 5.50 -5.71
N PRO A 207 -11.97 5.08 -4.58
CA PRO A 207 -11.09 5.95 -3.81
C PRO A 207 -9.84 6.34 -4.61
N ILE A 208 -9.33 7.55 -4.30
CA ILE A 208 -8.05 8.06 -4.76
C ILE A 208 -7.11 8.20 -3.57
N LEU A 209 -5.85 7.89 -3.75
CA LEU A 209 -4.85 7.90 -2.69
C LEU A 209 -3.51 8.49 -3.15
N VAL A 210 -2.71 8.91 -2.17
CA VAL A 210 -1.32 9.31 -2.37
C VAL A 210 -0.44 8.55 -1.40
N SER A 211 0.54 7.84 -1.93
CA SER A 211 1.57 7.14 -1.16
C SER A 211 2.94 7.83 -1.28
N CYS A 212 3.79 7.65 -0.27
CA CYS A 212 5.19 8.06 -0.29
C CYS A 212 6.05 6.89 -0.80
N ASP A 213 6.79 7.07 -1.90
CA ASP A 213 7.67 6.01 -2.45
C ASP A 213 8.85 5.69 -1.52
N ASN A 214 9.35 6.68 -0.78
CA ASN A 214 10.46 6.54 0.15
C ASN A 214 10.15 5.62 1.33
N THR A 215 8.96 5.76 1.91
CA THR A 215 8.58 5.13 3.18
C THR A 215 7.44 4.13 3.05
N SER A 216 6.84 4.04 1.87
CA SER A 216 5.65 3.23 1.57
C SER A 216 4.40 3.58 2.40
N GLU A 217 4.42 4.68 3.15
CA GLU A 217 3.29 5.18 3.93
C GLU A 217 2.15 5.66 3.02
N LEU A 218 0.93 5.55 3.52
CA LEU A 218 -0.26 6.09 2.85
C LEU A 218 -0.55 7.50 3.39
N LEU A 219 -0.08 8.53 2.69
CA LEU A 219 -0.17 9.91 3.16
C LEU A 219 -1.61 10.44 3.16
N ALA A 220 -2.35 10.20 2.10
CA ALA A 220 -3.74 10.65 1.98
C ALA A 220 -4.59 9.62 1.26
N ILE A 221 -5.87 9.58 1.60
CA ILE A 221 -6.90 8.81 0.91
C ILE A 221 -8.22 9.56 0.95
N LYS A 222 -8.91 9.60 -0.18
CA LYS A 222 -10.26 10.15 -0.32
C LYS A 222 -11.18 9.06 -0.84
N LEU A 223 -12.16 8.67 -0.03
CA LEU A 223 -13.23 7.78 -0.49
C LEU A 223 -14.13 8.54 -1.46
N ARG A 224 -14.49 7.89 -2.58
CA ARG A 224 -15.36 8.45 -3.60
C ARG A 224 -16.43 7.44 -4.02
N PRO A 225 -17.58 7.87 -4.49
CA PRO A 225 -18.56 6.98 -5.12
C PRO A 225 -17.96 6.19 -6.28
N GLY A 226 -18.56 5.04 -6.59
CA GLY A 226 -18.05 4.16 -7.65
C GLY A 226 -18.07 4.80 -9.05
N ASN A 227 -19.02 5.68 -9.30
CA ASN A 227 -19.16 6.43 -10.56
C ASN A 227 -18.36 7.74 -10.59
N ALA A 228 -17.50 8.01 -9.59
CA ALA A 228 -16.62 9.17 -9.62
C ALA A 228 -15.66 9.10 -10.82
N GLY A 229 -15.56 10.21 -11.57
CA GLY A 229 -14.69 10.30 -12.73
C GLY A 229 -13.21 10.09 -12.35
N ALA A 230 -12.49 9.33 -13.18
CA ALA A 230 -11.06 9.10 -12.96
C ALA A 230 -10.27 10.42 -12.97
N ASN A 231 -10.63 11.35 -13.85
CA ASN A 231 -9.91 12.60 -14.12
C ASN A 231 -10.49 13.81 -13.37
N THR A 232 -11.18 13.62 -12.23
CA THR A 232 -11.75 14.74 -11.47
C THR A 232 -10.61 15.55 -10.83
N ALA A 233 -10.26 16.68 -11.44
CA ALA A 233 -9.17 17.53 -11.01
C ALA A 233 -9.28 17.98 -9.55
N ALA A 234 -10.50 18.32 -9.10
CA ALA A 234 -10.76 18.74 -7.71
C ALA A 234 -10.39 17.64 -6.70
N ASP A 235 -10.67 16.38 -7.01
CA ASP A 235 -10.33 15.26 -6.14
C ASP A 235 -8.81 15.02 -6.07
N HIS A 236 -8.12 15.15 -7.21
CA HIS A 236 -6.66 15.07 -7.26
C HIS A 236 -6.01 16.20 -6.44
N LEU A 237 -6.47 17.43 -6.59
CA LEU A 237 -5.97 18.59 -5.84
C LEU A 237 -6.22 18.44 -4.35
N ASP A 238 -7.40 17.94 -3.96
CA ASP A 238 -7.74 17.72 -2.56
C ASP A 238 -6.80 16.67 -1.93
N VAL A 239 -6.66 15.48 -2.55
CA VAL A 239 -5.82 14.42 -2.01
C VAL A 239 -4.33 14.79 -2.02
N LEU A 240 -3.84 15.50 -3.04
CA LEU A 240 -2.47 15.98 -3.09
C LEU A 240 -2.20 17.04 -2.01
N THR A 241 -3.14 17.95 -1.78
CA THR A 241 -3.05 18.95 -0.70
C THR A 241 -3.01 18.27 0.67
N GLN A 242 -3.86 17.26 0.89
CA GLN A 242 -3.84 16.47 2.11
C GLN A 242 -2.51 15.73 2.29
N ALA A 243 -2.00 15.08 1.23
CA ALA A 243 -0.71 14.40 1.26
C ALA A 243 0.45 15.36 1.55
N TRP A 244 0.44 16.53 0.92
CA TRP A 244 1.42 17.57 1.18
C TRP A 244 1.45 17.99 2.66
N ALA A 245 0.27 18.14 3.27
CA ALA A 245 0.14 18.47 4.69
C ALA A 245 0.73 17.37 5.61
N GLN A 246 0.79 16.12 5.15
CA GLN A 246 1.39 15.01 5.89
C GLN A 246 2.93 15.01 5.88
N ILE A 247 3.56 15.67 4.91
CA ILE A 247 5.03 15.71 4.81
C ILE A 247 5.57 16.70 5.87
N PRO A 248 6.54 16.33 6.70
CA PRO A 248 7.19 17.26 7.63
C PRO A 248 7.84 18.45 6.88
N VAL A 249 7.79 19.63 7.49
CA VAL A 249 8.20 20.89 6.82
C VAL A 249 9.62 20.82 6.25
N GLY A 250 10.55 20.20 6.98
CA GLY A 250 11.95 20.04 6.54
C GLY A 250 12.12 19.24 5.24
N TYR A 251 11.16 18.36 4.94
CA TYR A 251 11.17 17.49 3.77
C TYR A 251 10.37 18.03 2.57
N ARG A 252 9.76 19.22 2.67
CA ARG A 252 8.97 19.85 1.59
C ARG A 252 9.79 20.63 0.57
N ARG A 253 11.11 20.56 0.66
CA ARG A 253 12.00 21.36 -0.20
C ARG A 253 12.13 20.78 -1.60
N HIS A 254 12.17 19.47 -1.72
CA HIS A 254 12.29 18.80 -3.01
C HIS A 254 11.29 17.63 -3.09
N LEU A 255 10.29 17.77 -3.94
CA LEU A 255 9.25 16.79 -4.15
C LEU A 255 9.21 16.36 -5.61
N LEU A 256 8.92 15.08 -5.84
CA LEU A 256 8.56 14.55 -7.15
C LEU A 256 7.16 13.93 -7.04
N VAL A 257 6.21 14.43 -7.81
CA VAL A 257 4.85 13.87 -7.90
C VAL A 257 4.74 13.03 -9.15
N ARG A 258 4.36 11.75 -9.00
CA ARG A 258 4.09 10.84 -10.11
C ARG A 258 2.62 10.43 -10.10
N GLY A 259 2.08 10.22 -11.29
CA GLY A 259 0.71 9.74 -11.48
C GLY A 259 0.50 9.19 -12.87
N ASP A 260 -0.61 8.49 -13.06
CA ASP A 260 -1.06 8.05 -14.36
C ASP A 260 -1.70 9.21 -15.16
N SER A 261 -2.22 8.92 -16.34
CA SER A 261 -2.85 9.93 -17.21
C SER A 261 -4.15 10.50 -16.64
N ALA A 262 -4.76 9.87 -15.63
CA ALA A 262 -5.94 10.42 -14.95
C ALA A 262 -5.61 11.69 -14.14
N ALA A 263 -4.37 11.82 -13.67
CA ALA A 263 -3.89 13.00 -12.98
C ALA A 263 -3.54 14.17 -13.92
N ALA A 264 -3.46 13.93 -15.24
CA ALA A 264 -3.13 14.96 -16.23
C ALA A 264 -4.32 15.90 -16.46
N SER A 265 -4.30 17.04 -15.78
CA SER A 265 -5.26 18.12 -16.01
C SER A 265 -4.60 19.49 -15.85
N HIS A 266 -5.14 20.49 -16.53
CA HIS A 266 -4.65 21.90 -16.40
C HIS A 266 -4.56 22.32 -14.93
N ALA A 267 -5.58 22.01 -14.13
CA ALA A 267 -5.63 22.41 -12.73
C ALA A 267 -4.56 21.71 -11.88
N VAL A 268 -4.31 20.41 -12.08
CA VAL A 268 -3.30 19.67 -11.32
C VAL A 268 -1.89 20.10 -11.72
N LEU A 269 -1.58 20.11 -13.02
CA LEU A 269 -0.24 20.52 -13.49
C LEU A 269 0.04 21.99 -13.22
N GLY A 270 -0.95 22.87 -13.37
CA GLY A 270 -0.87 24.28 -13.01
C GLY A 270 -0.58 24.46 -11.52
N TRP A 271 -1.28 23.75 -10.65
CA TRP A 271 -1.04 23.78 -9.20
C TRP A 271 0.38 23.28 -8.84
N LEU A 272 0.86 22.19 -9.45
CA LEU A 272 2.22 21.69 -9.25
C LEU A 272 3.27 22.71 -9.70
N HIS A 273 3.05 23.32 -10.85
CA HIS A 273 3.91 24.38 -11.36
C HIS A 273 3.95 25.60 -10.43
N GLU A 274 2.82 26.02 -9.88
CA GLU A 274 2.75 27.08 -8.87
C GLU A 274 3.50 26.72 -7.59
N GLN A 275 3.44 25.45 -7.14
CA GLN A 275 4.22 25.02 -5.97
C GLN A 275 5.73 25.08 -6.25
N ASP A 276 6.17 24.74 -7.46
CA ASP A 276 7.57 24.80 -7.87
C ASP A 276 8.12 26.23 -7.88
N ARG A 277 7.31 27.21 -8.28
CA ARG A 277 7.69 28.64 -8.30
C ARG A 277 7.84 29.26 -6.91
N LYS A 278 7.42 28.60 -5.85
CA LYS A 278 7.55 29.13 -4.48
C LYS A 278 9.01 29.05 -4.01
N ARG A 279 9.50 30.17 -3.47
CA ARG A 279 10.89 30.27 -2.99
C ARG A 279 11.27 29.13 -2.05
N GLY A 280 12.42 28.51 -2.31
CA GLY A 280 12.97 27.42 -1.50
C GLY A 280 12.31 26.06 -1.71
N ARG A 281 11.52 25.90 -2.77
CA ARG A 281 10.91 24.65 -3.20
C ARG A 281 11.37 24.26 -4.60
N ARG A 282 11.48 22.97 -4.82
CA ARG A 282 11.60 22.33 -6.12
C ARG A 282 10.53 21.25 -6.18
N VAL A 283 9.58 21.43 -7.04
CA VAL A 283 8.45 20.48 -7.20
C VAL A 283 8.43 19.98 -8.62
N GLU A 284 8.99 18.81 -8.79
CA GLU A 284 8.97 18.11 -10.06
C GLU A 284 7.70 17.25 -10.17
N TYR A 285 7.25 17.05 -11.38
CA TYR A 285 6.20 16.08 -11.66
C TYR A 285 6.57 15.18 -12.84
N SER A 286 5.95 14.01 -12.86
CA SER A 286 6.05 13.04 -13.94
C SER A 286 4.70 12.33 -14.04
N ILE A 287 3.84 12.84 -14.92
CA ILE A 287 2.43 12.45 -15.01
C ILE A 287 2.18 11.81 -16.37
N GLY A 288 1.53 10.65 -16.37
CA GLY A 288 1.13 9.98 -17.61
C GLY A 288 0.37 10.92 -18.55
N TRP A 289 0.61 10.78 -19.84
CA TRP A 289 -0.01 11.61 -20.86
C TRP A 289 -0.78 10.75 -21.83
N ARG A 290 -1.95 11.23 -22.24
CA ARG A 290 -2.76 10.54 -23.23
C ARG A 290 -2.17 10.73 -24.61
N ILE A 291 -2.22 9.70 -25.41
CA ILE A 291 -1.76 9.72 -26.81
C ILE A 291 -3.00 9.79 -27.70
N ASP A 292 -3.19 10.91 -28.34
CA ASP A 292 -4.28 11.17 -29.28
C ASP A 292 -3.70 11.38 -30.72
N ALA A 293 -4.47 11.98 -31.60
CA ALA A 293 -4.08 12.13 -33.02
C ALA A 293 -2.82 12.98 -33.21
N ASP A 294 -2.67 14.04 -32.41
CA ASP A 294 -1.54 14.96 -32.49
C ASP A 294 -0.24 14.29 -32.03
N GLU A 295 -0.29 13.51 -30.95
CA GLU A 295 0.85 12.71 -30.51
C GLU A 295 1.21 11.63 -31.54
N HIS A 296 0.23 10.98 -32.14
CA HIS A 296 0.51 10.02 -33.22
C HIS A 296 1.18 10.68 -34.41
N ALA A 297 0.75 11.90 -34.81
CA ALA A 297 1.39 12.64 -35.89
C ALA A 297 2.84 13.02 -35.53
N ALA A 298 3.06 13.50 -34.30
CA ALA A 298 4.40 13.82 -33.79
C ALA A 298 5.31 12.59 -33.72
N ILE A 299 4.80 11.42 -33.30
CA ILE A 299 5.53 10.14 -33.31
C ILE A 299 5.96 9.78 -34.74
N GLY A 300 5.06 9.92 -35.72
CA GLY A 300 5.34 9.65 -37.12
C GLY A 300 6.39 10.59 -37.73
N ALA A 301 6.56 11.78 -37.19
CA ALA A 301 7.56 12.74 -37.64
C ALA A 301 8.97 12.51 -37.03
N LEU A 302 9.10 11.65 -36.01
CA LEU A 302 10.39 11.33 -35.39
C LEU A 302 11.27 10.53 -36.32
N SER A 303 12.52 10.99 -36.53
CA SER A 303 13.54 10.21 -37.24
C SER A 303 13.95 8.95 -36.41
N ALA A 304 14.48 7.95 -37.07
CA ALA A 304 15.01 6.76 -36.39
C ALA A 304 16.10 7.09 -35.35
N SER A 305 16.89 8.14 -35.59
CA SER A 305 17.96 8.59 -34.71
C SER A 305 17.46 9.31 -33.45
N ALA A 306 16.19 9.72 -33.40
CA ALA A 306 15.60 10.37 -32.21
C ALA A 306 15.31 9.38 -31.08
N TRP A 307 15.30 8.09 -31.39
CA TRP A 307 15.01 7.03 -30.41
C TRP A 307 16.27 6.52 -29.74
N SER A 308 16.31 6.58 -28.42
CA SER A 308 17.36 6.03 -27.57
C SER A 308 16.85 4.77 -26.84
N PRO A 309 17.69 3.76 -26.56
CA PRO A 309 17.28 2.60 -25.78
C PRO A 309 16.73 3.00 -24.41
N ALA A 310 15.65 2.35 -23.94
CA ALA A 310 15.15 2.53 -22.59
C ALA A 310 16.00 1.77 -21.55
N LEU A 311 15.87 2.10 -20.27
CA LEU A 311 16.51 1.37 -19.17
C LEU A 311 15.52 0.35 -18.57
N ASP A 312 16.04 -0.74 -18.02
CA ASP A 312 15.27 -1.67 -17.21
C ASP A 312 15.18 -1.24 -15.72
N ALA A 313 14.80 -2.15 -14.82
CA ALA A 313 14.68 -1.87 -13.40
C ALA A 313 16.05 -1.71 -12.69
N ASP A 314 17.08 -2.34 -13.22
CA ASP A 314 18.44 -2.38 -12.65
C ASP A 314 19.35 -1.30 -13.25
N GLY A 315 18.91 -0.66 -14.36
CA GLY A 315 19.65 0.41 -15.04
C GLY A 315 20.39 -0.04 -16.28
N ASP A 316 20.23 -1.29 -16.67
CA ASP A 316 20.74 -1.82 -17.92
C ASP A 316 19.83 -1.47 -19.10
N LEU A 317 20.31 -1.67 -20.33
CA LEU A 317 19.50 -1.41 -21.52
C LEU A 317 18.36 -2.42 -21.62
N ARG A 318 17.13 -1.89 -21.74
CA ARG A 318 15.92 -2.70 -21.89
C ARG A 318 15.75 -3.13 -23.35
N ASP A 319 15.83 -4.42 -23.60
CA ASP A 319 15.60 -4.95 -24.94
C ASP A 319 14.17 -4.65 -25.43
N GLY A 320 14.06 -4.33 -26.72
CA GLY A 320 12.78 -4.06 -27.36
C GLY A 320 12.06 -2.80 -26.86
N ALA A 321 12.72 -1.90 -26.13
CA ALA A 321 12.12 -0.65 -25.66
C ALA A 321 13.01 0.56 -25.96
N GLN A 322 12.40 1.67 -26.36
CA GLN A 322 13.08 2.91 -26.73
C GLN A 322 12.29 4.13 -26.24
N VAL A 323 12.99 5.23 -26.06
CA VAL A 323 12.44 6.51 -25.60
C VAL A 323 12.81 7.64 -26.57
N ALA A 324 11.92 8.60 -26.73
CA ALA A 324 12.15 9.82 -27.49
C ALA A 324 11.42 10.99 -26.84
N GLU A 325 11.69 12.19 -27.29
CA GLU A 325 11.04 13.42 -26.83
C GLU A 325 10.17 14.02 -27.94
N LEU A 326 8.94 14.38 -27.59
CA LEU A 326 7.98 15.03 -28.48
C LEU A 326 7.90 16.54 -28.24
N THR A 327 8.62 17.08 -27.27
CA THR A 327 8.63 18.51 -26.97
C THR A 327 9.06 19.31 -28.21
N GLY A 328 8.27 20.34 -28.56
CA GLY A 328 8.51 21.14 -29.78
C GLY A 328 7.92 20.56 -31.06
N LEU A 329 7.52 19.26 -31.08
CA LEU A 329 6.73 18.67 -32.16
C LEU A 329 5.23 18.76 -31.90
N LEU A 330 4.85 19.01 -30.64
CA LEU A 330 3.46 19.16 -30.20
C LEU A 330 3.18 20.64 -29.92
N ALA A 331 2.14 21.16 -30.55
CA ALA A 331 1.55 22.44 -30.18
C ALA A 331 0.64 22.19 -28.98
N LEU A 332 1.20 22.29 -27.77
CA LEU A 332 0.38 22.15 -26.55
C LEU A 332 -0.65 23.27 -26.50
N PRO A 333 -1.95 22.97 -26.28
CA PRO A 333 -2.99 23.98 -26.18
C PRO A 333 -2.67 25.02 -25.09
N GLU A 334 -3.24 26.22 -25.23
CA GLU A 334 -3.12 27.27 -24.22
C GLU A 334 -3.63 26.79 -22.86
N GLY A 335 -2.95 27.21 -21.77
CA GLY A 335 -3.31 26.86 -20.39
C GLY A 335 -2.45 25.75 -19.76
N TRP A 336 -1.63 25.05 -20.53
CA TRP A 336 -0.64 24.13 -19.95
C TRP A 336 0.59 24.89 -19.42
N PRO A 337 1.27 24.39 -18.35
CA PRO A 337 2.46 25.03 -17.80
C PRO A 337 3.56 25.17 -18.87
N SER A 338 4.21 26.34 -18.89
CA SER A 338 5.36 26.57 -19.76
C SER A 338 6.56 25.71 -19.37
N GLY A 339 7.36 25.26 -20.35
CA GLY A 339 8.55 24.44 -20.12
C GLY A 339 8.26 22.98 -19.83
N MET A 340 7.02 22.54 -20.02
CA MET A 340 6.63 21.14 -19.91
C MET A 340 7.24 20.33 -21.06
N ARG A 341 7.86 19.19 -20.71
CA ARG A 341 8.41 18.23 -21.68
C ARG A 341 7.44 17.08 -21.86
N VAL A 342 7.31 16.60 -23.08
CA VAL A 342 6.55 15.39 -23.42
C VAL A 342 7.52 14.32 -23.87
N ILE A 343 7.59 13.24 -23.11
CA ILE A 343 8.48 12.11 -23.35
C ILE A 343 7.64 10.89 -23.69
N ILE A 344 8.05 10.17 -24.74
CA ILE A 344 7.38 8.97 -25.23
C ILE A 344 8.29 7.76 -25.13
N ARG A 345 7.73 6.64 -24.72
CA ARG A 345 8.34 5.33 -24.79
C ARG A 345 7.59 4.47 -25.82
N ARG A 346 8.33 3.72 -26.61
CA ARG A 346 7.80 2.61 -27.39
C ARG A 346 8.42 1.29 -26.94
N GLU A 347 7.64 0.25 -26.95
CA GLU A 347 8.12 -1.10 -26.62
C GLU A 347 7.45 -2.16 -27.49
N ARG A 348 8.14 -3.28 -27.69
CA ARG A 348 7.54 -4.42 -28.37
C ARG A 348 6.37 -4.94 -27.52
N PRO A 349 5.17 -5.05 -28.10
CA PRO A 349 4.02 -5.50 -27.35
C PRO A 349 4.21 -6.95 -26.89
N HIS A 350 3.85 -7.21 -25.63
CA HIS A 350 3.81 -8.58 -25.11
C HIS A 350 2.63 -9.37 -25.73
N PRO A 351 2.69 -10.71 -25.80
CA PRO A 351 1.56 -11.52 -26.25
C PRO A 351 0.29 -11.21 -25.44
N GLY A 352 -0.80 -10.90 -26.16
CA GLY A 352 -2.08 -10.53 -25.54
C GLY A 352 -2.23 -9.05 -25.16
N ALA A 353 -1.28 -8.18 -25.51
CA ALA A 353 -1.43 -6.74 -25.32
C ALA A 353 -2.61 -6.22 -26.15
N GLN A 354 -3.45 -5.39 -25.52
CA GLN A 354 -4.47 -4.64 -26.25
C GLN A 354 -3.81 -3.44 -26.91
N LEU A 355 -3.86 -3.39 -28.24
CA LEU A 355 -3.25 -2.35 -29.05
C LEU A 355 -4.33 -1.52 -29.74
N THR A 356 -4.06 -0.23 -29.89
CA THR A 356 -4.83 0.66 -30.77
C THR A 356 -4.59 0.28 -32.24
N LEU A 357 -5.41 0.79 -33.17
CA LEU A 357 -5.20 0.58 -34.61
C LEU A 357 -3.85 1.11 -35.07
N PHE A 358 -3.41 2.24 -34.54
CA PHE A 358 -2.11 2.82 -34.85
C PHE A 358 -0.97 1.89 -34.38
N GLU A 359 -0.99 1.43 -33.13
CA GLU A 359 0.01 0.53 -32.55
C GLU A 359 0.07 -0.83 -33.26
N THR A 360 -1.10 -1.34 -33.69
CA THR A 360 -1.18 -2.58 -34.46
C THR A 360 -0.49 -2.44 -35.83
N ARG A 361 -0.68 -1.29 -36.48
CA ARG A 361 -0.07 -1.01 -37.80
C ARG A 361 1.44 -0.78 -37.68
N ASP A 362 1.86 -0.07 -36.63
CA ASP A 362 3.26 0.31 -36.41
C ASP A 362 4.08 -0.81 -35.73
N GLY A 363 3.43 -1.76 -35.09
CA GLY A 363 4.06 -2.90 -34.41
C GLY A 363 4.75 -2.52 -33.08
N TRP A 364 4.41 -1.37 -32.50
CA TRP A 364 4.90 -0.87 -31.24
C TRP A 364 3.75 -0.46 -30.32
N ARG A 365 3.93 -0.68 -29.03
CA ARG A 365 3.07 -0.10 -27.99
C ARG A 365 3.69 1.19 -27.48
N TYR A 366 2.87 2.22 -27.31
CA TYR A 366 3.31 3.55 -26.90
C TYR A 366 2.79 3.93 -25.53
N THR A 367 3.61 4.63 -24.76
CA THR A 367 3.22 5.30 -23.50
C THR A 367 3.91 6.64 -23.42
N ALA A 368 3.19 7.68 -23.04
CA ALA A 368 3.72 9.02 -22.89
C ALA A 368 3.55 9.54 -21.48
N PHE A 369 4.41 10.48 -21.10
CA PHE A 369 4.28 11.25 -19.88
C PHE A 369 4.81 12.66 -20.05
N VAL A 370 4.35 13.54 -19.18
CA VAL A 370 4.80 14.93 -19.12
C VAL A 370 5.57 15.21 -17.85
N THR A 371 6.57 16.09 -17.94
CA THR A 371 7.40 16.48 -16.80
C THR A 371 7.88 17.93 -16.94
N ASN A 372 8.06 18.63 -15.80
CA ASN A 372 8.74 19.92 -15.74
C ASN A 372 10.25 19.79 -15.45
N THR A 373 10.78 18.58 -15.35
CA THR A 373 12.22 18.37 -15.15
C THR A 373 12.97 18.77 -16.41
N SER A 374 13.66 19.89 -16.36
CA SER A 374 14.35 20.49 -17.52
C SER A 374 15.63 19.76 -17.90
N THR A 375 16.25 19.01 -16.99
CA THR A 375 17.54 18.34 -17.16
C THR A 375 17.39 16.82 -16.99
N GLY A 376 18.39 16.09 -17.46
CA GLY A 376 18.46 14.62 -17.34
C GLY A 376 18.25 13.90 -18.66
N GLN A 377 18.84 12.72 -18.76
CA GLN A 377 18.72 11.86 -19.93
C GLN A 377 17.29 11.31 -20.04
N LEU A 378 16.75 11.19 -21.24
CA LEU A 378 15.39 10.71 -21.50
C LEU A 378 15.15 9.33 -20.90
N GLN A 379 16.12 8.44 -21.05
CA GLN A 379 16.07 7.08 -20.52
C GLN A 379 15.89 7.05 -19.00
N TRP A 380 16.60 7.95 -18.29
CA TRP A 380 16.48 8.10 -16.85
C TRP A 380 15.12 8.70 -16.43
N LEU A 381 14.67 9.72 -17.14
CA LEU A 381 13.37 10.34 -16.84
C LEU A 381 12.22 9.37 -17.08
N GLU A 382 12.31 8.53 -18.12
CA GLU A 382 11.35 7.46 -18.38
C GLU A 382 11.38 6.40 -17.28
N ALA A 383 12.56 5.89 -16.92
CA ALA A 383 12.68 4.88 -15.87
C ALA A 383 12.19 5.40 -14.51
N ARG A 384 12.43 6.69 -14.21
CA ARG A 384 11.92 7.39 -13.03
C ARG A 384 10.40 7.50 -13.05
N HIS A 385 9.80 7.78 -14.21
CA HIS A 385 8.33 7.79 -14.38
C HIS A 385 7.76 6.38 -14.22
N ARG A 386 8.32 5.40 -14.94
CA ARG A 386 7.85 4.01 -14.93
C ARG A 386 7.92 3.37 -13.54
N ALA A 387 8.84 3.83 -12.68
CA ALA A 387 8.89 3.42 -11.28
C ALA A 387 7.61 3.76 -10.49
N HIS A 388 6.72 4.61 -11.01
CA HIS A 388 5.36 4.80 -10.50
C HIS A 388 4.56 3.49 -10.42
N ALA A 389 4.82 2.50 -11.27
CA ALA A 389 4.13 1.21 -11.24
C ALA A 389 4.18 0.52 -9.86
N ARG A 390 5.13 0.86 -8.99
CA ARG A 390 5.16 0.37 -7.60
C ARG A 390 3.96 0.81 -6.77
N VAL A 391 3.21 1.82 -7.20
CA VAL A 391 1.96 2.23 -6.53
C VAL A 391 0.94 1.09 -6.52
N GLU A 392 0.93 0.24 -7.55
CA GLU A 392 0.04 -0.93 -7.61
C GLU A 392 0.33 -1.92 -6.47
N ASP A 393 1.61 -2.14 -6.13
CA ASP A 393 2.00 -2.96 -4.99
C ASP A 393 1.59 -2.34 -3.65
N ARG A 394 1.72 -1.00 -3.52
CA ARG A 394 1.25 -0.28 -2.34
C ARG A 394 -0.24 -0.34 -2.19
N ILE A 395 -0.98 -0.18 -3.28
CA ILE A 395 -2.44 -0.37 -3.30
C ILE A 395 -2.80 -1.80 -2.90
N ARG A 396 -2.10 -2.80 -3.42
CA ARG A 396 -2.30 -4.20 -3.07
C ARG A 396 -2.06 -4.45 -1.57
N CYS A 397 -0.98 -3.89 -1.01
CA CYS A 397 -0.69 -3.95 0.42
C CYS A 397 -1.73 -3.20 1.26
N ALA A 398 -2.16 -2.02 0.83
CA ALA A 398 -3.20 -1.24 1.48
C ALA A 398 -4.57 -1.95 1.45
N ARG A 399 -4.91 -2.61 0.34
CA ARG A 399 -6.10 -3.47 0.25
C ARG A 399 -6.05 -4.65 1.24
N GLN A 400 -4.89 -5.22 1.46
CA GLN A 400 -4.68 -6.23 2.50
C GLN A 400 -4.72 -5.64 3.92
N THR A 401 -4.67 -4.32 4.05
CA THR A 401 -4.65 -3.58 5.32
C THR A 401 -5.84 -2.62 5.37
N GLY A 402 -7.04 -3.18 5.31
CA GLY A 402 -8.33 -2.51 5.54
C GLY A 402 -8.94 -1.79 4.33
N LEU A 403 -8.23 -1.58 3.21
CA LEU A 403 -8.78 -0.89 2.03
C LEU A 403 -9.31 -1.84 0.95
N GLY A 404 -9.30 -3.13 1.18
CA GLY A 404 -9.88 -4.13 0.27
C GLY A 404 -11.39 -4.28 0.44
N ARG A 405 -11.91 -3.91 1.60
CA ARG A 405 -13.30 -4.04 1.99
C ARG A 405 -13.72 -2.88 2.89
N LEU A 406 -14.90 -2.32 2.65
CA LEU A 406 -15.49 -1.29 3.48
C LEU A 406 -16.60 -1.90 4.34
N PRO A 407 -16.56 -1.75 5.69
CA PRO A 407 -17.38 -2.57 6.58
C PRO A 407 -18.83 -2.08 6.75
N SER A 408 -19.12 -0.80 6.49
CA SER A 408 -20.44 -0.20 6.78
C SER A 408 -21.31 -0.03 5.53
N ARG A 409 -22.62 0.17 5.75
CA ARG A 409 -23.54 0.69 4.74
C ARG A 409 -23.40 2.21 4.59
N GLU A 410 -23.05 2.91 5.63
CA GLU A 410 -22.96 4.37 5.70
C GLU A 410 -21.63 4.87 5.14
N PHE A 411 -21.68 5.85 4.27
CA PHE A 411 -20.49 6.41 3.61
C PHE A 411 -19.54 7.07 4.62
N ALA A 412 -20.07 7.81 5.59
CA ALA A 412 -19.27 8.49 6.60
C ALA A 412 -18.43 7.51 7.44
N ILE A 413 -19.01 6.38 7.87
CA ILE A 413 -18.29 5.34 8.61
C ILE A 413 -17.20 4.71 7.73
N ASN A 414 -17.49 4.48 6.44
CA ASN A 414 -16.50 3.97 5.50
C ASN A 414 -15.35 4.98 5.26
N GLN A 415 -15.64 6.27 5.28
CA GLN A 415 -14.63 7.33 5.21
C GLN A 415 -13.74 7.33 6.47
N ALA A 416 -14.33 7.22 7.66
CA ALA A 416 -13.61 7.06 8.92
C ALA A 416 -12.76 5.76 8.94
N TRP A 417 -13.29 4.67 8.37
CA TRP A 417 -12.54 3.43 8.18
C TRP A 417 -11.34 3.61 7.27
N CYS A 418 -11.48 4.30 6.13
CA CYS A 418 -10.36 4.56 5.22
C CYS A 418 -9.21 5.32 5.89
N ILE A 419 -9.50 6.33 6.71
CA ILE A 419 -8.45 7.04 7.44
C ILE A 419 -7.82 6.16 8.53
N THR A 420 -8.62 5.28 9.16
CA THR A 420 -8.11 4.33 10.16
C THR A 420 -7.23 3.26 9.52
N ALA A 421 -7.60 2.79 8.32
CA ALA A 421 -6.76 1.90 7.52
C ALA A 421 -5.44 2.58 7.10
N ALA A 422 -5.48 3.87 6.77
CA ALA A 422 -4.25 4.62 6.51
C ALA A 422 -3.35 4.72 7.76
N ILE A 423 -3.91 4.85 8.96
CA ILE A 423 -3.15 4.76 10.22
C ILE A 423 -2.57 3.35 10.41
N ALA A 424 -3.32 2.30 10.07
CA ALA A 424 -2.83 0.93 10.14
C ALA A 424 -1.64 0.69 9.19
N VAL A 425 -1.71 1.22 7.96
CA VAL A 425 -0.60 1.19 6.99
C VAL A 425 0.61 1.95 7.55
N ASP A 426 0.42 3.14 8.11
CA ASP A 426 1.49 3.91 8.75
C ASP A 426 2.17 3.09 9.86
N LEU A 427 1.39 2.50 10.78
CA LEU A 427 1.92 1.68 11.88
C LEU A 427 2.73 0.47 11.40
N VAL A 428 2.28 -0.21 10.34
CA VAL A 428 3.01 -1.34 9.75
C VAL A 428 4.34 -0.87 9.20
N HIS A 429 4.37 0.21 8.42
CA HIS A 429 5.61 0.72 7.83
C HIS A 429 6.54 1.34 8.88
N TRP A 430 6.02 2.01 9.89
CA TRP A 430 6.84 2.50 11.01
C TRP A 430 7.47 1.35 11.80
N LEU A 431 6.73 0.26 12.05
CA LEU A 431 7.29 -0.95 12.66
C LEU A 431 8.45 -1.49 11.81
N GLN A 432 8.25 -1.60 10.49
CA GLN A 432 9.26 -2.09 9.56
C GLN A 432 10.50 -1.19 9.53
N MET A 433 10.32 0.11 9.35
CA MET A 433 11.42 1.05 9.21
C MET A 433 12.23 1.25 10.50
N LEU A 434 11.55 1.24 11.65
CA LEU A 434 12.21 1.56 12.93
C LEU A 434 12.81 0.34 13.64
N THR A 435 12.35 -0.89 13.30
CA THR A 435 12.64 -2.03 14.18
C THR A 435 12.94 -3.35 13.47
N LEU A 436 12.74 -3.44 12.16
CA LEU A 436 12.92 -4.69 11.42
C LEU A 436 13.98 -4.54 10.33
N ASP A 437 14.72 -5.62 10.11
CA ASP A 437 15.80 -5.68 9.14
C ASP A 437 15.57 -6.75 8.07
N GLY A 438 16.38 -6.70 7.00
CA GLY A 438 16.42 -7.71 5.96
C GLY A 438 15.05 -7.93 5.28
N ASP A 439 14.64 -9.19 5.18
CA ASP A 439 13.36 -9.56 4.54
C ASP A 439 12.12 -9.12 5.32
N LEU A 440 12.24 -8.88 6.63
CA LEU A 440 11.11 -8.41 7.43
C LEU A 440 10.83 -6.92 7.20
N ALA A 441 11.87 -6.13 6.99
CA ALA A 441 11.72 -4.70 6.66
C ALA A 441 10.96 -4.46 5.33
N LYS A 442 10.94 -5.47 4.46
CA LYS A 442 10.28 -5.42 3.14
C LYS A 442 9.08 -6.39 3.03
N ALA A 443 8.72 -7.05 4.13
CA ALA A 443 7.69 -8.08 4.13
C ALA A 443 6.31 -7.49 3.81
N GLU A 444 5.58 -8.16 2.92
CA GLU A 444 4.18 -7.82 2.66
C GLU A 444 3.31 -8.07 3.91
N PRO A 445 2.16 -7.40 4.03
CA PRO A 445 1.30 -7.49 5.22
C PRO A 445 0.97 -8.92 5.64
N LYS A 446 0.68 -9.82 4.70
CA LYS A 446 0.38 -11.23 5.00
C LYS A 446 1.57 -11.97 5.58
N ALA A 447 2.78 -11.74 5.03
CA ALA A 447 4.00 -12.36 5.53
C ALA A 447 4.37 -11.81 6.92
N LEU A 448 4.21 -10.49 7.13
CA LEU A 448 4.45 -9.84 8.41
C LEU A 448 3.49 -10.35 9.49
N ARG A 449 2.20 -10.52 9.17
CA ARG A 449 1.22 -11.13 10.07
C ARG A 449 1.65 -12.52 10.50
N TYR A 450 1.95 -13.39 9.55
CA TYR A 450 2.38 -14.76 9.83
C TYR A 450 3.63 -14.80 10.68
N ARG A 451 4.66 -14.03 10.33
CA ARG A 451 5.98 -14.10 10.96
C ARG A 451 6.06 -13.41 12.31
N ILE A 452 5.35 -12.29 12.46
CA ILE A 452 5.46 -11.38 13.61
C ILE A 452 4.14 -11.28 14.38
N LEU A 453 3.05 -10.80 13.76
CA LEU A 453 1.85 -10.39 14.48
C LEU A 453 1.07 -11.58 15.06
N HIS A 454 0.88 -12.65 14.31
CA HIS A 454 0.13 -13.85 14.70
C HIS A 454 0.93 -14.83 15.56
N THR A 455 2.09 -14.41 16.08
CA THR A 455 2.91 -15.25 16.96
C THR A 455 2.19 -15.53 18.27
N ALA A 456 2.14 -16.80 18.67
CA ALA A 456 1.64 -17.20 19.97
C ALA A 456 2.71 -17.01 21.05
N ALA A 457 2.29 -16.64 22.26
CA ALA A 457 3.17 -16.58 23.41
C ALA A 457 2.47 -17.06 24.67
N ARG A 458 3.26 -17.44 25.65
CA ARG A 458 2.79 -17.72 27.01
C ARG A 458 2.90 -16.47 27.87
N TYR A 459 1.76 -15.97 28.33
CA TYR A 459 1.70 -14.87 29.27
C TYR A 459 1.95 -15.38 30.70
N THR A 460 2.88 -14.73 31.43
CA THR A 460 3.17 -15.08 32.81
C THR A 460 3.30 -13.80 33.63
N ARG A 461 2.90 -13.87 34.89
CA ARG A 461 3.05 -12.79 35.90
C ARG A 461 3.96 -13.25 37.04
N GLY A 462 4.85 -12.39 37.47
CA GLY A 462 5.70 -12.62 38.65
C GLY A 462 6.52 -11.38 39.01
N GLN A 463 6.79 -11.16 40.27
CA GLN A 463 7.63 -10.05 40.77
C GLN A 463 7.24 -8.68 40.23
N ARG A 464 5.95 -8.34 40.14
CA ARG A 464 5.39 -7.11 39.54
C ARG A 464 5.67 -6.92 38.07
N ARG A 465 6.15 -7.96 37.36
CA ARG A 465 6.42 -7.95 35.91
C ARG A 465 5.45 -8.86 35.16
N ARG A 466 5.19 -8.51 33.92
CA ARG A 466 4.41 -9.30 32.97
C ARG A 466 5.34 -9.72 31.83
N TRP A 467 5.26 -10.97 31.43
CA TRP A 467 6.11 -11.54 30.39
C TRP A 467 5.26 -12.20 29.33
N LEU A 468 5.62 -11.97 28.06
CA LEU A 468 5.13 -12.72 26.91
C LEU A 468 6.29 -13.60 26.44
N ARG A 469 6.21 -14.90 26.71
CA ARG A 469 7.24 -15.88 26.37
C ARG A 469 6.92 -16.52 25.03
N ILE A 470 7.63 -16.10 23.99
CA ILE A 470 7.54 -16.65 22.65
C ILE A 470 8.29 -17.99 22.61
N PRO A 471 7.77 -19.03 21.93
CA PRO A 471 8.47 -20.30 21.79
C PRO A 471 9.88 -20.11 21.20
N ALA A 472 10.91 -20.65 21.84
CA ALA A 472 12.30 -20.49 21.40
C ALA A 472 12.55 -21.06 19.97
N ARG A 473 11.71 -21.98 19.52
CA ARG A 473 11.79 -22.55 18.16
C ARG A 473 11.10 -21.68 17.10
N TRP A 474 10.42 -20.59 17.48
CA TRP A 474 9.83 -19.70 16.49
C TRP A 474 10.94 -18.95 15.76
N PRO A 475 11.04 -19.05 14.43
CA PRO A 475 12.21 -18.53 13.68
C PRO A 475 12.45 -17.03 13.88
N TRP A 476 11.41 -16.28 14.21
CA TRP A 476 11.45 -14.80 14.36
C TRP A 476 11.31 -14.35 15.81
N ALA A 477 11.54 -15.24 16.81
CA ALA A 477 11.39 -14.90 18.23
C ALA A 477 12.35 -13.78 18.67
N GLU A 478 13.59 -13.83 18.18
CA GLU A 478 14.60 -12.81 18.47
C GLU A 478 14.24 -11.46 17.84
N GLN A 479 13.81 -11.45 16.57
CA GLN A 479 13.37 -10.22 15.90
C GLN A 479 12.21 -9.54 16.61
N ILE A 480 11.25 -10.31 17.12
CA ILE A 480 10.13 -9.77 17.92
C ILE A 480 10.64 -9.15 19.22
N SER A 481 11.59 -9.79 19.90
CA SER A 481 12.19 -9.27 21.14
C SER A 481 12.98 -8.00 20.89
N ASN A 482 13.76 -7.96 19.80
CA ASN A 482 14.56 -6.81 19.40
C ASN A 482 13.66 -5.65 18.99
N ALA A 483 12.60 -5.91 18.21
CA ALA A 483 11.60 -4.91 17.85
C ALA A 483 10.93 -4.30 19.09
N TYR A 484 10.58 -5.12 20.08
CA TYR A 484 10.03 -4.62 21.35
C TYR A 484 11.00 -3.69 22.06
N ALA A 485 12.29 -4.06 22.14
CA ALA A 485 13.32 -3.23 22.78
C ALA A 485 13.54 -1.91 22.02
N ALA A 486 13.59 -1.97 20.69
CA ALA A 486 13.75 -0.79 19.83
C ALA A 486 12.56 0.18 20.00
N ILE A 487 11.31 -0.32 19.99
CA ILE A 487 10.13 0.52 20.22
C ILE A 487 10.18 1.16 21.63
N ALA A 488 10.57 0.40 22.65
CA ALA A 488 10.67 0.91 24.01
C ALA A 488 11.71 2.03 24.16
N ALA A 489 12.73 2.06 23.28
CA ALA A 489 13.78 3.08 23.25
C ALA A 489 13.39 4.35 22.48
N ILE A 490 12.29 4.35 21.70
CA ILE A 490 11.82 5.55 20.99
C ILE A 490 11.57 6.67 22.00
N PRO A 491 12.17 7.87 21.83
CA PRO A 491 11.94 9.00 22.72
C PRO A 491 10.47 9.43 22.66
N ALA A 492 9.96 9.95 23.77
CA ALA A 492 8.63 10.52 23.79
C ALA A 492 8.57 11.74 22.85
N PRO A 493 7.46 11.96 22.12
CA PRO A 493 7.31 13.19 21.36
C PRO A 493 7.30 14.39 22.30
N GLY A 494 8.04 15.45 21.92
CA GLY A 494 8.09 16.70 22.65
C GLY A 494 6.76 17.48 22.62
#